data_4bf895c63b527c63643ed3c5c55bac57
#
_entry.id   4bf895c63b527c63643ed3c5c55bac57
#
_cell.length_a   1.000
_cell.length_b   1.000
_cell.length_c   1.000
_cell.angle_alpha   90.00
_cell.angle_beta   90.00
_cell.angle_gamma   90.00
#
_symmetry.space_group_name_H-M   'P 1'
#
loop_
_entity.id
_entity.type
_entity.pdbx_description
1 polymer ?
#
loop_
_entity_poly.entity_id
_entity_poly.type
_entity_poly.pdbx_seq_one_letter_code
_entity_poly.pdbx_strand_id
1 'polypeptide(L)'
;ETIYARTGQEKNSEEAEDIIGNVSLEFVDWKQRRKAKQILGEITKRTKDLAGIFVDPREQESGPPVGKAIQLHLTSRYYELLAPAVEKILAGLPQIGGMINVVDSRPLPGIDWQIKVDRAQAAKFNADVSLIGKSVQLVSTGLKLGEYRPDDTDEEVDIRIRYPRQYRTLAELDNIRITTEQGRVPISNFIERKAEPRVGTVSRTDSRREMTIKADVEEGVLVDAKVQEVQAWLEGAGIDPRVKIAFKGENEEQNKAQAFLVRAFAVALFIMAIILVTQFNSFYSAFLILTAVIMSTIGVFIGLLLTEQPFGIVMGGIGVIALAGIVVNNNIVLIDTYDRLVQETKAAGSARDAILRTGAQRLRPVLLTSVTTILGLLPMVLGMNIDFFTREVSLGAPSTQWWRQLSTAIVFGLGFATVLTLVVTPSALMVRANVKAWLQRRKAAGTA
;
A
#
# COMPACT_ATOMS: atom_id res chain seq x y z
N GLU A 1 -17.14 -22.71 -2.29
CA GLU A 1 -16.25 -22.95 -1.13
C GLU A 1 -15.11 -23.83 -1.57
N THR A 2 -13.94 -23.25 -1.61
CA THR A 2 -12.75 -23.98 -2.03
C THR A 2 -11.68 -23.83 -0.97
N ILE A 3 -11.04 -24.93 -0.62
CA ILE A 3 -9.87 -24.91 0.24
C ILE A 3 -8.70 -25.37 -0.62
N TYR A 4 -7.73 -24.50 -0.81
CA TYR A 4 -6.50 -24.82 -1.50
C TYR A 4 -5.34 -24.79 -0.50
N ALA A 5 -4.69 -25.91 -0.30
CA ALA A 5 -3.54 -26.05 0.59
C ALA A 5 -2.28 -26.40 -0.20
N ARG A 6 -1.22 -25.64 0.01
CA ARG A 6 0.10 -25.87 -0.57
C ARG A 6 1.13 -26.00 0.54
N THR A 7 1.92 -27.06 0.52
CA THR A 7 3.04 -27.25 1.42
C THR A 7 4.36 -27.09 0.67
N GLY A 8 5.34 -26.44 1.28
CA GLY A 8 6.65 -26.14 0.69
C GLY A 8 6.85 -24.66 0.38
N GLN A 9 8.12 -24.30 0.21
CA GLN A 9 8.50 -22.94 -0.17
C GLN A 9 8.40 -22.74 -1.67
N GLU A 10 7.91 -21.59 -2.06
CA GLU A 10 7.99 -21.13 -3.43
C GLU A 10 9.39 -20.59 -3.71
N LYS A 11 10.11 -21.22 -4.66
CA LYS A 11 11.53 -20.92 -4.93
C LYS A 11 11.86 -19.47 -5.27
N ASN A 12 10.86 -18.65 -5.60
CA ASN A 12 11.00 -17.24 -5.97
C ASN A 12 10.12 -16.30 -5.12
N SER A 13 9.62 -16.74 -3.96
CA SER A 13 8.84 -15.88 -3.09
C SER A 13 9.75 -14.99 -2.25
N GLU A 14 9.34 -13.74 -2.06
CA GLU A 14 9.94 -12.83 -1.08
C GLU A 14 9.52 -13.17 0.36
N GLU A 15 8.95 -14.34 0.55
CA GLU A 15 8.49 -14.83 1.84
C GLU A 15 9.67 -15.33 2.68
N ALA A 16 9.49 -15.28 3.99
CA ALA A 16 10.50 -15.76 4.93
C ALA A 16 10.74 -17.28 4.77
N GLU A 17 11.98 -17.73 4.97
CA GLU A 17 12.35 -19.15 4.78
C GLU A 17 11.68 -20.11 5.77
N ASP A 18 11.07 -19.62 6.83
CA ASP A 18 10.36 -20.41 7.83
C ASP A 18 8.90 -20.71 7.47
N ILE A 19 8.39 -20.17 6.36
CA ILE A 19 7.04 -20.46 5.87
C ILE A 19 7.01 -21.88 5.30
N ILE A 20 6.25 -22.75 5.96
CA ILE A 20 6.14 -24.17 5.61
C ILE A 20 4.98 -24.49 4.66
N GLY A 21 4.07 -23.55 4.48
CA GLY A 21 2.96 -23.72 3.56
C GLY A 21 1.92 -22.60 3.67
N ASN A 22 1.05 -22.55 2.66
CA ASN A 22 -0.05 -21.61 2.56
C ASN A 22 -1.37 -22.36 2.40
N VAL A 23 -2.43 -21.89 3.08
CA VAL A 23 -3.79 -22.39 2.94
C VAL A 23 -4.69 -21.25 2.52
N SER A 24 -5.17 -21.31 1.29
CA SER A 24 -6.14 -20.34 0.77
C SER A 24 -7.57 -20.83 0.99
N LEU A 25 -8.38 -20.00 1.61
CA LEU A 25 -9.78 -20.31 1.91
C LEU A 25 -10.68 -19.37 1.10
N GLU A 26 -11.46 -19.93 0.20
CA GLU A 26 -12.52 -19.19 -0.48
C GLU A 26 -13.83 -19.37 0.29
N PHE A 27 -14.36 -18.28 0.80
CA PHE A 27 -15.57 -18.29 1.61
C PHE A 27 -16.83 -18.18 0.72
N VAL A 28 -17.96 -18.67 1.22
CA VAL A 28 -19.29 -18.36 0.68
C VAL A 28 -19.54 -16.85 0.61
N ASP A 29 -20.57 -16.47 -0.13
CA ASP A 29 -20.99 -15.07 -0.25
C ASP A 29 -21.01 -14.37 1.12
N TRP A 30 -20.55 -13.15 1.16
CA TRP A 30 -20.43 -12.36 2.39
C TRP A 30 -21.75 -12.14 3.12
N LYS A 31 -22.88 -12.21 2.42
CA LYS A 31 -24.24 -12.13 3.00
C LYS A 31 -24.61 -13.36 3.82
N GLN A 32 -24.03 -14.52 3.50
CA GLN A 32 -24.35 -15.82 4.10
C GLN A 32 -23.36 -16.23 5.20
N ARG A 33 -22.37 -15.41 5.50
CA ARG A 33 -21.31 -15.71 6.46
C ARG A 33 -21.07 -14.59 7.46
N ARG A 34 -20.40 -14.91 8.53
CA ARG A 34 -19.86 -13.92 9.48
C ARG A 34 -18.81 -13.03 8.79
N LYS A 35 -18.53 -11.85 9.37
CA LYS A 35 -17.48 -10.96 8.87
C LYS A 35 -16.13 -11.69 8.81
N ALA A 36 -15.34 -11.45 7.77
CA ALA A 36 -14.05 -12.11 7.59
C ALA A 36 -13.14 -11.96 8.82
N LYS A 37 -13.04 -10.79 9.42
CA LYS A 37 -12.28 -10.55 10.65
C LYS A 37 -12.67 -11.49 11.81
N GLN A 38 -13.95 -11.80 11.98
CA GLN A 38 -14.40 -12.70 13.03
C GLN A 38 -13.97 -14.14 12.76
N ILE A 39 -14.00 -14.56 11.49
CA ILE A 39 -13.54 -15.88 11.07
C ILE A 39 -12.03 -16.00 11.26
N LEU A 40 -11.25 -15.00 10.83
CA LEU A 40 -9.80 -14.97 11.01
C LEU A 40 -9.41 -14.98 12.49
N GLY A 41 -10.10 -14.20 13.33
CA GLY A 41 -9.88 -14.22 14.77
C GLY A 41 -10.19 -15.57 15.42
N GLU A 42 -11.18 -16.31 14.91
CA GLU A 42 -11.46 -17.68 15.36
C GLU A 42 -10.38 -18.66 14.90
N ILE A 43 -9.91 -18.54 13.66
CA ILE A 43 -8.79 -19.34 13.15
C ILE A 43 -7.57 -19.12 14.03
N THR A 44 -7.19 -17.87 14.30
CA THR A 44 -6.06 -17.53 15.17
C THR A 44 -6.21 -18.18 16.56
N LYS A 45 -7.41 -18.12 17.15
CA LYS A 45 -7.65 -18.75 18.46
C LYS A 45 -7.51 -20.27 18.43
N ARG A 46 -8.02 -20.92 17.38
CA ARG A 46 -8.00 -22.40 17.26
C ARG A 46 -6.62 -22.94 16.90
N THR A 47 -5.77 -22.12 16.27
CA THR A 47 -4.43 -22.52 15.84
C THR A 47 -3.33 -22.13 16.82
N LYS A 48 -3.66 -21.35 17.86
CA LYS A 48 -2.70 -20.84 18.87
C LYS A 48 -1.95 -21.99 19.61
N ASP A 49 -2.62 -23.11 19.81
CA ASP A 49 -2.08 -24.24 20.57
C ASP A 49 -1.31 -25.25 19.71
N LEU A 50 -1.08 -24.95 18.41
CA LEU A 50 -0.30 -25.82 17.55
C LEU A 50 1.18 -25.72 17.90
N ALA A 51 1.74 -26.81 18.46
CA ALA A 51 3.14 -26.84 18.86
C ALA A 51 4.09 -26.71 17.67
N GLY A 52 4.98 -25.73 17.72
CA GLY A 52 6.03 -25.53 16.71
C GLY A 52 5.55 -24.94 15.39
N ILE A 53 4.28 -24.56 15.27
CA ILE A 53 3.72 -23.95 14.06
C ILE A 53 3.02 -22.63 14.47
N PHE A 54 3.38 -21.57 13.79
CA PHE A 54 2.68 -20.28 13.89
C PHE A 54 1.80 -20.09 12.66
N VAL A 55 0.53 -19.80 12.85
CA VAL A 55 -0.44 -19.56 11.77
C VAL A 55 -0.78 -18.08 11.73
N ASP A 56 -0.58 -17.45 10.58
CA ASP A 56 -0.84 -16.04 10.32
C ASP A 56 -2.01 -15.89 9.32
N PRO A 57 -3.28 -15.82 9.80
CA PRO A 57 -4.43 -15.67 8.93
C PRO A 57 -4.55 -14.24 8.42
N ARG A 58 -4.70 -14.07 7.12
CA ARG A 58 -4.82 -12.75 6.45
C ARG A 58 -6.02 -12.70 5.53
N GLU A 59 -6.59 -11.50 5.37
CA GLU A 59 -7.50 -11.22 4.27
C GLU A 59 -6.67 -10.98 3.00
N GLN A 60 -7.23 -11.36 1.85
CA GLN A 60 -6.66 -10.96 0.58
C GLN A 60 -6.84 -9.45 0.42
N GLU A 61 -5.74 -8.74 0.23
CA GLU A 61 -5.77 -7.30 0.02
C GLU A 61 -6.44 -6.98 -1.31
N SER A 62 -7.39 -6.04 -1.25
CA SER A 62 -8.01 -5.50 -2.46
C SER A 62 -7.12 -4.36 -2.98
N GLY A 63 -6.33 -4.61 -4.00
CA GLY A 63 -5.38 -3.65 -4.57
C GLY A 63 -4.03 -4.29 -4.88
N PRO A 64 -3.00 -3.49 -5.20
CA PRO A 64 -1.65 -4.02 -5.31
C PRO A 64 -1.24 -4.63 -3.97
N PRO A 65 -0.73 -5.88 -3.94
CA PRO A 65 -0.31 -6.50 -2.69
C PRO A 65 0.88 -5.73 -2.11
N VAL A 66 0.66 -5.09 -0.98
CA VAL A 66 1.71 -4.33 -0.27
C VAL A 66 2.42 -5.19 0.79
N GLY A 67 1.91 -6.38 1.06
CA GLY A 67 2.44 -7.29 2.08
C GLY A 67 2.16 -6.79 3.50
N LYS A 68 3.08 -7.02 4.45
CA LYS A 68 2.90 -6.57 5.84
C LYS A 68 2.94 -5.06 5.95
N ALA A 69 2.16 -4.51 6.89
CA ALA A 69 1.96 -3.08 7.07
C ALA A 69 3.27 -2.29 7.27
N ILE A 70 4.20 -2.84 8.04
CA ILE A 70 5.52 -2.24 8.28
C ILE A 70 6.58 -3.14 7.65
N GLN A 71 7.42 -2.57 6.79
CA GLN A 71 8.52 -3.25 6.15
C GLN A 71 9.79 -2.40 6.27
N LEU A 72 10.77 -2.96 6.97
CA LEU A 72 12.10 -2.39 7.12
C LEU A 72 13.05 -3.11 6.16
N HIS A 73 13.61 -2.38 5.24
CA HIS A 73 14.60 -2.87 4.28
C HIS A 73 15.98 -2.37 4.68
N LEU A 74 16.84 -3.29 5.10
CA LEU A 74 18.20 -3.02 5.51
C LEU A 74 19.14 -3.37 4.35
N THR A 75 19.85 -2.39 3.85
CA THR A 75 20.78 -2.58 2.72
C THR A 75 22.20 -2.19 3.10
N SER A 76 23.18 -3.00 2.72
CA SER A 76 24.59 -2.69 2.91
C SER A 76 25.45 -3.28 1.79
N ARG A 77 26.64 -2.67 1.58
CA ARG A 77 27.71 -3.29 0.80
C ARG A 77 28.40 -4.41 1.57
N TYR A 78 28.36 -4.35 2.90
CA TYR A 78 29.00 -5.28 3.82
C TYR A 78 27.94 -6.20 4.41
N TYR A 79 27.90 -7.45 3.92
CA TYR A 79 26.90 -8.41 4.32
C TYR A 79 26.91 -8.73 5.82
N GLU A 80 28.12 -8.76 6.37
CA GLU A 80 28.37 -9.12 7.78
C GLU A 80 27.66 -8.19 8.77
N LEU A 81 27.36 -6.95 8.33
CA LEU A 81 26.69 -5.95 9.16
C LEU A 81 25.16 -6.10 9.20
N LEU A 82 24.58 -6.82 8.22
CA LEU A 82 23.12 -6.90 8.09
C LEU A 82 22.50 -7.76 9.20
N ALA A 83 23.03 -8.98 9.43
CA ALA A 83 22.45 -9.88 10.43
C ALA A 83 22.49 -9.30 11.87
N PRO A 84 23.61 -8.71 12.35
CA PRO A 84 23.64 -8.05 13.65
C PRO A 84 22.68 -6.85 13.74
N ALA A 85 22.50 -6.09 12.64
CA ALA A 85 21.57 -4.98 12.60
C ALA A 85 20.12 -5.47 12.71
N VAL A 86 19.75 -6.52 11.99
CA VAL A 86 18.43 -7.16 12.08
C VAL A 86 18.18 -7.66 13.50
N GLU A 87 19.14 -8.35 14.12
CA GLU A 87 19.01 -8.86 15.47
C GLU A 87 18.78 -7.75 16.49
N LYS A 88 19.53 -6.66 16.37
CA LYS A 88 19.39 -5.50 17.24
C LYS A 88 18.02 -4.84 17.10
N ILE A 89 17.50 -4.73 15.88
CA ILE A 89 16.16 -4.19 15.65
C ILE A 89 15.11 -5.12 16.24
N LEU A 90 15.18 -6.42 15.96
CA LEU A 90 14.23 -7.40 16.50
C LEU A 90 14.19 -7.42 18.03
N ALA A 91 15.33 -7.21 18.69
CA ALA A 91 15.40 -7.09 20.15
C ALA A 91 14.77 -5.78 20.69
N GLY A 92 14.72 -4.74 19.87
CA GLY A 92 14.14 -3.45 20.23
C GLY A 92 12.64 -3.32 19.94
N LEU A 93 12.13 -3.98 18.91
CA LEU A 93 10.71 -3.88 18.52
C LEU A 93 9.71 -4.19 19.65
N PRO A 94 9.93 -5.18 20.54
CA PRO A 94 9.04 -5.43 21.67
C PRO A 94 8.93 -4.26 22.66
N GLN A 95 9.96 -3.40 22.75
CA GLN A 95 9.95 -2.23 23.62
C GLN A 95 9.01 -1.13 23.11
N ILE A 96 8.81 -1.06 21.79
CA ILE A 96 7.90 -0.11 21.16
C ILE A 96 6.45 -0.61 21.29
N GLY A 97 6.23 -1.93 21.26
CA GLY A 97 4.92 -2.57 21.35
C GLY A 97 4.00 -2.28 20.15
N GLY A 98 2.81 -2.85 20.15
CA GLY A 98 1.78 -2.64 19.12
C GLY A 98 2.10 -3.24 17.76
N MET A 99 3.15 -4.06 17.64
CA MET A 99 3.50 -4.81 16.44
C MET A 99 3.31 -6.30 16.70
N ILE A 100 2.75 -6.98 15.70
CA ILE A 100 2.46 -8.42 15.74
C ILE A 100 3.02 -9.09 14.49
N ASN A 101 3.14 -10.41 14.54
CA ASN A 101 3.55 -11.23 13.39
C ASN A 101 4.88 -10.77 12.77
N VAL A 102 5.85 -10.44 13.60
CA VAL A 102 7.16 -9.97 13.15
C VAL A 102 7.91 -11.13 12.52
N VAL A 103 8.37 -10.95 11.29
CA VAL A 103 9.18 -11.91 10.54
C VAL A 103 10.40 -11.21 9.95
N ASP A 104 11.49 -11.95 9.77
CA ASP A 104 12.70 -11.43 9.13
C ASP A 104 13.21 -12.37 8.03
N SER A 105 14.06 -11.86 7.16
CA SER A 105 14.63 -12.60 6.02
C SER A 105 16.00 -13.18 6.30
N ARG A 106 16.43 -13.30 7.54
CA ARG A 106 17.68 -14.01 7.86
C ARG A 106 17.53 -15.48 7.48
N PRO A 107 18.60 -16.10 6.96
CA PRO A 107 18.58 -17.54 6.72
C PRO A 107 18.33 -18.30 8.02
N LEU A 108 17.52 -19.35 7.93
CA LEU A 108 17.31 -20.24 9.08
C LEU A 108 18.65 -20.82 9.55
N PRO A 109 18.88 -20.87 10.88
CA PRO A 109 20.08 -21.49 11.41
C PRO A 109 20.25 -22.92 10.87
N GLY A 110 21.38 -23.19 10.27
CA GLY A 110 21.64 -24.50 9.69
C GLY A 110 23.06 -24.61 9.18
N ILE A 111 23.45 -25.82 8.83
CA ILE A 111 24.74 -26.18 8.25
C ILE A 111 24.50 -26.69 6.85
N ASP A 112 25.14 -26.06 5.87
CA ASP A 112 25.26 -26.58 4.52
C ASP A 112 26.59 -27.31 4.38
N TRP A 113 26.53 -28.56 3.91
CA TRP A 113 27.70 -29.31 3.63
C TRP A 113 28.22 -28.97 2.24
N GLN A 114 29.30 -28.16 2.20
CA GLN A 114 29.99 -27.90 0.96
C GLN A 114 30.83 -29.11 0.59
N ILE A 115 30.55 -29.72 -0.57
CA ILE A 115 31.29 -30.83 -1.12
C ILE A 115 32.21 -30.31 -2.22
N LYS A 116 33.50 -30.30 -1.95
CA LYS A 116 34.51 -29.83 -2.89
C LYS A 116 35.22 -31.06 -3.51
N VAL A 117 35.19 -31.10 -4.84
CA VAL A 117 35.87 -32.18 -5.57
C VAL A 117 37.34 -31.83 -5.77
N ASP A 118 38.24 -32.69 -5.30
CA ASP A 118 39.67 -32.61 -5.62
C ASP A 118 39.91 -33.13 -7.05
N ARG A 119 40.03 -32.18 -7.98
CA ARG A 119 40.23 -32.51 -9.40
C ARG A 119 41.55 -33.19 -9.68
N ALA A 120 42.57 -32.93 -8.86
CA ALA A 120 43.88 -33.56 -9.04
C ALA A 120 43.84 -35.05 -8.65
N GLN A 121 43.15 -35.39 -7.56
CA GLN A 121 42.92 -36.75 -7.17
C GLN A 121 42.01 -37.49 -8.16
N ALA A 122 40.91 -36.80 -8.59
CA ALA A 122 40.02 -37.40 -9.59
C ALA A 122 40.76 -37.74 -10.90
N ALA A 123 41.64 -36.84 -11.36
CA ALA A 123 42.47 -37.09 -12.56
C ALA A 123 43.43 -38.28 -12.42
N LYS A 124 44.05 -38.49 -11.24
CA LYS A 124 44.93 -39.63 -11.01
C LYS A 124 44.25 -41.00 -11.22
N PHE A 125 42.96 -41.06 -10.90
CA PHE A 125 42.16 -42.28 -11.05
C PHE A 125 41.31 -42.28 -12.31
N ASN A 126 41.48 -41.27 -13.18
CA ASN A 126 40.66 -41.07 -14.36
C ASN A 126 39.14 -41.08 -14.03
N ALA A 127 38.79 -40.47 -12.86
CA ALA A 127 37.43 -40.41 -12.38
C ALA A 127 36.69 -39.17 -12.97
N ASP A 128 35.54 -39.41 -13.60
CA ASP A 128 34.71 -38.35 -14.13
C ASP A 128 34.06 -37.55 -12.99
N VAL A 129 34.35 -36.25 -12.94
CA VAL A 129 33.78 -35.29 -11.96
C VAL A 129 32.25 -35.24 -12.05
N SER A 130 31.70 -35.44 -13.25
CA SER A 130 30.23 -35.50 -13.44
C SER A 130 29.62 -36.72 -12.76
N LEU A 131 30.30 -37.86 -12.83
CA LEU A 131 29.89 -39.11 -12.16
C LEU A 131 29.95 -38.96 -10.63
N ILE A 132 30.95 -38.25 -10.10
CA ILE A 132 31.05 -37.90 -8.67
C ILE A 132 29.82 -37.09 -8.26
N GLY A 133 29.49 -36.04 -9.00
CA GLY A 133 28.32 -35.19 -8.73
C GLY A 133 26.99 -35.95 -8.78
N LYS A 134 26.80 -36.81 -9.78
CA LYS A 134 25.61 -37.68 -9.91
C LYS A 134 25.50 -38.66 -8.74
N SER A 135 26.62 -39.20 -8.28
CA SER A 135 26.64 -40.12 -7.13
C SER A 135 26.25 -39.45 -5.83
N VAL A 136 26.70 -38.21 -5.59
CA VAL A 136 26.26 -37.38 -4.46
C VAL A 136 24.75 -37.09 -4.57
N GLN A 137 24.28 -36.75 -5.76
CA GLN A 137 22.88 -36.47 -6.03
C GLN A 137 21.98 -37.68 -5.77
N LEU A 138 22.46 -38.90 -6.08
CA LEU A 138 21.72 -40.15 -5.87
C LEU A 138 21.39 -40.38 -4.38
N VAL A 139 22.31 -40.04 -3.48
CA VAL A 139 22.10 -40.14 -2.02
C VAL A 139 21.29 -38.99 -1.48
N SER A 140 21.47 -37.79 -1.99
CA SER A 140 20.80 -36.57 -1.49
C SER A 140 19.40 -36.37 -2.08
N THR A 141 19.27 -35.76 -3.25
CA THR A 141 18.00 -35.36 -3.88
C THR A 141 17.42 -36.42 -4.83
N GLY A 142 18.23 -37.40 -5.25
CA GLY A 142 17.89 -38.34 -6.29
C GLY A 142 18.17 -37.84 -7.70
N LEU A 143 18.31 -38.74 -8.64
CA LEU A 143 18.51 -38.47 -10.06
C LEU A 143 17.16 -38.57 -10.78
N LYS A 144 16.79 -37.53 -11.50
CA LYS A 144 15.65 -37.56 -12.41
C LYS A 144 16.07 -38.35 -13.68
N LEU A 145 15.33 -39.42 -13.97
CA LEU A 145 15.55 -40.25 -15.15
C LEU A 145 14.68 -39.84 -16.32
N GLY A 146 13.50 -39.38 -16.03
CA GLY A 146 12.51 -38.99 -17.02
C GLY A 146 11.24 -38.48 -16.36
N GLU A 147 10.22 -38.27 -17.16
CA GLU A 147 8.90 -37.84 -16.76
C GLU A 147 7.86 -38.84 -17.25
N TYR A 148 6.84 -39.06 -16.46
CA TYR A 148 5.68 -39.88 -16.84
C TYR A 148 4.43 -38.98 -16.72
N ARG A 149 3.63 -38.98 -17.77
CA ARG A 149 2.35 -38.28 -17.78
C ARG A 149 1.23 -39.30 -17.59
N PRO A 150 0.56 -39.32 -16.42
CA PRO A 150 -0.58 -40.20 -16.20
C PRO A 150 -1.75 -39.77 -17.10
N ASP A 151 -2.64 -40.72 -17.44
CA ASP A 151 -3.80 -40.47 -18.28
C ASP A 151 -4.90 -39.65 -17.56
N ASP A 152 -4.82 -39.56 -16.22
CA ASP A 152 -5.80 -38.93 -15.33
C ASP A 152 -5.38 -37.53 -14.86
N THR A 153 -4.21 -37.04 -15.22
CA THR A 153 -3.71 -35.70 -14.86
C THR A 153 -3.01 -35.02 -16.04
N ASP A 154 -3.08 -33.68 -16.06
CA ASP A 154 -2.31 -32.87 -17.03
C ASP A 154 -0.88 -32.62 -16.58
N GLU A 155 -0.51 -32.98 -15.36
CA GLU A 155 0.81 -32.72 -14.80
C GLU A 155 1.73 -33.95 -15.01
N GLU A 156 2.97 -33.67 -15.36
CA GLU A 156 4.02 -34.68 -15.52
C GLU A 156 4.60 -35.04 -14.15
N VAL A 157 4.78 -36.33 -13.91
CA VAL A 157 5.38 -36.87 -12.69
C VAL A 157 6.80 -37.27 -12.94
N ASP A 158 7.73 -36.73 -12.13
CA ASP A 158 9.15 -37.07 -12.21
C ASP A 158 9.44 -38.53 -11.81
N ILE A 159 10.07 -39.29 -12.70
CA ILE A 159 10.65 -40.59 -12.36
C ILE A 159 12.03 -40.35 -11.78
N ARG A 160 12.20 -40.59 -10.47
CA ARG A 160 13.47 -40.38 -9.77
C ARG A 160 14.02 -41.66 -9.17
N ILE A 161 15.31 -41.92 -9.39
CA ILE A 161 16.07 -42.94 -8.66
C ILE A 161 16.76 -42.28 -7.47
N ARG A 162 16.65 -42.93 -6.31
CA ARG A 162 17.19 -42.44 -5.05
C ARG A 162 17.52 -43.61 -4.13
N TYR A 163 18.57 -43.47 -3.32
CA TYR A 163 18.84 -44.42 -2.26
C TYR A 163 17.68 -44.59 -1.29
N PRO A 164 17.42 -45.75 -0.71
CA PRO A 164 16.45 -45.92 0.37
C PRO A 164 16.73 -44.98 1.54
N ARG A 165 15.69 -44.55 2.24
CA ARG A 165 15.79 -43.50 3.27
C ARG A 165 16.85 -43.79 4.33
N GLN A 166 16.99 -45.01 4.75
CA GLN A 166 17.99 -45.46 5.74
C GLN A 166 19.44 -45.25 5.31
N TYR A 167 19.71 -45.20 4.01
CA TYR A 167 21.05 -45.02 3.43
C TYR A 167 21.31 -43.59 2.94
N ARG A 168 20.47 -42.62 3.32
CA ARG A 168 20.64 -41.21 2.96
C ARG A 168 21.36 -40.46 4.08
N THR A 169 22.50 -40.95 4.49
CA THR A 169 23.31 -40.35 5.54
C THR A 169 24.65 -39.86 4.97
N LEU A 170 25.30 -38.96 5.70
CA LEU A 170 26.64 -38.46 5.33
C LEU A 170 27.68 -39.58 5.36
N ALA A 171 27.51 -40.58 6.25
CA ALA A 171 28.39 -41.76 6.29
C ALA A 171 28.25 -42.60 5.05
N GLU A 172 27.04 -42.78 4.51
CA GLU A 172 26.84 -43.54 3.30
C GLU A 172 27.41 -42.84 2.06
N LEU A 173 27.46 -41.52 2.06
CA LEU A 173 28.14 -40.76 1.01
C LEU A 173 29.63 -41.17 0.88
N ASP A 174 30.31 -41.41 2.00
CA ASP A 174 31.71 -41.84 2.00
C ASP A 174 31.91 -43.28 1.46
N ASN A 175 30.89 -44.12 1.63
CA ASN A 175 30.91 -45.51 1.23
C ASN A 175 30.60 -45.72 -0.26
N ILE A 176 30.04 -44.69 -0.94
CA ILE A 176 29.80 -44.80 -2.39
C ILE A 176 31.11 -45.08 -3.11
N ARG A 177 31.09 -46.05 -4.01
CA ARG A 177 32.23 -46.40 -4.85
C ARG A 177 31.94 -46.08 -6.30
N ILE A 178 32.85 -45.32 -6.90
CA ILE A 178 32.83 -45.00 -8.32
C ILE A 178 33.67 -45.99 -9.09
N THR A 179 33.19 -46.47 -10.21
CA THR A 179 33.94 -47.30 -11.12
C THR A 179 34.87 -46.40 -11.94
N THR A 180 36.18 -46.67 -11.81
CA THR A 180 37.24 -46.00 -12.56
C THR A 180 38.00 -47.07 -13.38
N GLU A 181 38.88 -46.63 -14.24
CA GLU A 181 39.75 -47.57 -14.99
C GLU A 181 40.65 -48.42 -14.08
N GLN A 182 40.93 -47.93 -12.88
CA GLN A 182 41.77 -48.61 -11.87
C GLN A 182 40.95 -49.45 -10.88
N GLY A 183 39.64 -49.58 -11.10
CA GLY A 183 38.72 -50.34 -10.24
C GLY A 183 37.71 -49.49 -9.50
N ARG A 184 37.06 -50.03 -8.46
CA ARG A 184 36.05 -49.33 -7.65
C ARG A 184 36.72 -48.56 -6.52
N VAL A 185 36.72 -47.26 -6.62
CA VAL A 185 37.35 -46.36 -5.64
C VAL A 185 36.28 -45.61 -4.82
N PRO A 186 36.39 -45.51 -3.47
CA PRO A 186 35.46 -44.74 -2.65
C PRO A 186 35.48 -43.29 -3.03
N ILE A 187 34.27 -42.63 -3.02
CA ILE A 187 34.13 -41.24 -3.37
C ILE A 187 34.89 -40.32 -2.40
N SER A 188 35.07 -40.75 -1.15
CA SER A 188 35.84 -40.04 -0.12
C SER A 188 37.30 -39.74 -0.53
N ASN A 189 37.86 -40.47 -1.50
CA ASN A 189 39.19 -40.16 -2.04
C ASN A 189 39.21 -38.94 -2.94
N PHE A 190 38.06 -38.46 -3.40
CA PHE A 190 37.94 -37.39 -4.38
C PHE A 190 37.24 -36.15 -3.82
N ILE A 191 36.61 -36.23 -2.63
CA ILE A 191 35.81 -35.13 -2.05
C ILE A 191 36.35 -34.73 -0.70
N GLU A 192 36.39 -33.42 -0.49
CA GLU A 192 36.54 -32.78 0.81
C GLU A 192 35.18 -32.20 1.25
N ARG A 193 34.78 -32.47 2.48
CA ARG A 193 33.54 -31.96 3.06
C ARG A 193 33.85 -30.89 4.07
N LYS A 194 33.22 -29.72 3.90
CA LYS A 194 33.33 -28.58 4.83
C LYS A 194 31.95 -28.18 5.31
N ALA A 195 31.78 -28.13 6.61
CA ALA A 195 30.58 -27.57 7.19
C ALA A 195 30.66 -26.04 7.10
N GLU A 196 29.69 -25.42 6.45
CA GLU A 196 29.59 -23.99 6.35
C GLU A 196 28.22 -23.50 6.86
N PRO A 197 28.10 -22.30 7.41
CA PRO A 197 26.80 -21.74 7.76
C PRO A 197 25.90 -21.68 6.54
N ARG A 198 24.62 -22.02 6.72
CA ARG A 198 23.62 -21.93 5.66
C ARG A 198 23.50 -20.49 5.16
N VAL A 199 23.55 -20.32 3.86
CA VAL A 199 23.49 -18.97 3.23
C VAL A 199 22.06 -18.52 2.98
N GLY A 200 21.13 -19.44 2.74
CA GLY A 200 19.73 -19.13 2.42
C GLY A 200 19.55 -18.33 1.13
N THR A 201 18.42 -17.62 1.04
CA THR A 201 18.11 -16.76 -0.09
C THR A 201 18.85 -15.43 0.01
N VAL A 202 19.52 -15.01 -1.05
CA VAL A 202 20.25 -13.76 -1.12
C VAL A 202 19.48 -12.74 -1.94
N SER A 203 18.85 -11.80 -1.27
CA SER A 203 18.16 -10.66 -1.92
C SER A 203 19.10 -9.49 -2.15
N ARG A 204 18.86 -8.75 -3.23
CA ARG A 204 19.60 -7.54 -3.56
C ARG A 204 18.67 -6.46 -4.09
N THR A 205 18.86 -5.23 -3.59
CA THR A 205 18.21 -4.02 -4.10
C THR A 205 19.32 -3.03 -4.45
N ASP A 206 19.25 -2.44 -5.64
CA ASP A 206 20.25 -1.50 -6.17
C ASP A 206 21.69 -2.04 -6.07
N SER A 207 21.90 -3.30 -6.44
CA SER A 207 23.17 -4.02 -6.39
C SER A 207 23.77 -4.20 -4.99
N ARG A 208 23.05 -3.88 -3.91
CA ARG A 208 23.44 -4.10 -2.52
C ARG A 208 22.70 -5.30 -1.96
N ARG A 209 23.33 -6.00 -1.03
CA ARG A 209 22.62 -7.05 -0.28
C ARG A 209 21.58 -6.44 0.64
N GLU A 210 20.46 -7.12 0.76
CA GLU A 210 19.30 -6.68 1.51
C GLU A 210 18.85 -7.75 2.49
N MET A 211 18.44 -7.32 3.68
CA MET A 211 17.64 -8.10 4.60
C MET A 211 16.40 -7.29 4.98
N THR A 212 15.30 -7.98 5.21
CA THR A 212 14.01 -7.33 5.51
C THR A 212 13.48 -7.78 6.87
N ILE A 213 12.83 -6.85 7.57
CA ILE A 213 12.00 -7.13 8.74
C ILE A 213 10.60 -6.67 8.37
N LYS A 214 9.63 -7.56 8.51
CA LYS A 214 8.23 -7.27 8.17
C LYS A 214 7.36 -7.51 9.40
N ALA A 215 6.43 -6.60 9.70
CA ALA A 215 5.52 -6.70 10.84
C ALA A 215 4.13 -6.20 10.49
N ASP A 216 3.12 -6.73 11.15
CA ASP A 216 1.77 -6.17 11.16
C ASP A 216 1.58 -5.30 12.41
N VAL A 217 0.55 -4.47 12.45
CA VAL A 217 0.18 -3.68 13.61
C VAL A 217 -1.06 -4.25 14.29
N GLU A 218 -1.18 -4.05 15.58
CA GLU A 218 -2.36 -4.43 16.35
C GLU A 218 -3.61 -3.69 15.84
N GLU A 219 -4.78 -4.31 16.00
CA GLU A 219 -6.04 -3.71 15.56
C GLU A 219 -6.30 -2.37 16.28
N GLY A 220 -6.62 -1.34 15.50
CA GLY A 220 -6.86 0.01 16.02
C GLY A 220 -5.61 0.89 16.09
N VAL A 221 -4.43 0.36 15.82
CA VAL A 221 -3.19 1.15 15.76
C VAL A 221 -2.98 1.68 14.35
N LEU A 222 -2.67 2.98 14.23
CA LEU A 222 -2.36 3.60 12.94
C LEU A 222 -0.94 3.21 12.50
N VAL A 223 -0.82 2.65 11.30
CA VAL A 223 0.47 2.22 10.72
C VAL A 223 1.48 3.36 10.68
N ASP A 224 1.06 4.55 10.22
CA ASP A 224 1.94 5.72 10.10
C ASP A 224 2.50 6.18 11.45
N ALA A 225 1.66 6.23 12.48
CA ALA A 225 2.11 6.57 13.84
C ALA A 225 3.17 5.56 14.34
N LYS A 226 2.95 4.26 14.07
CA LYS A 226 3.88 3.22 14.47
C LYS A 226 5.19 3.27 13.67
N VAL A 227 5.13 3.59 12.39
CA VAL A 227 6.33 3.83 11.55
C VAL A 227 7.16 4.99 12.13
N GLN A 228 6.53 6.09 12.54
CA GLN A 228 7.22 7.23 13.15
C GLN A 228 7.87 6.85 14.49
N GLU A 229 7.20 6.06 15.34
CA GLU A 229 7.78 5.57 16.60
C GLU A 229 9.00 4.68 16.34
N VAL A 230 8.91 3.75 15.38
CA VAL A 230 10.03 2.89 14.99
C VAL A 230 11.18 3.73 14.42
N GLN A 231 10.88 4.74 13.60
CA GLN A 231 11.89 5.63 13.03
C GLN A 231 12.62 6.41 14.13
N ALA A 232 11.89 7.00 15.07
CA ALA A 232 12.48 7.72 16.21
C ALA A 232 13.36 6.80 17.08
N TRP A 233 12.91 5.55 17.31
CA TRP A 233 13.70 4.57 18.04
C TRP A 233 15.00 4.19 17.30
N LEU A 234 14.92 4.02 15.96
CA LEU A 234 16.09 3.68 15.12
C LEU A 234 17.19 4.75 15.18
N GLU A 235 16.85 6.03 15.32
CA GLU A 235 17.83 7.13 15.45
C GLU A 235 18.69 6.96 16.72
N GLY A 236 18.10 6.41 17.80
CA GLY A 236 18.80 6.13 19.06
C GLY A 236 19.41 4.73 19.17
N ALA A 237 19.08 3.83 18.26
CA ALA A 237 19.44 2.41 18.36
C ALA A 237 20.94 2.13 18.13
N GLY A 238 21.75 3.09 17.67
CA GLY A 238 23.18 2.91 17.43
C GLY A 238 23.49 1.80 16.42
N ILE A 239 22.77 1.77 15.31
CA ILE A 239 23.00 0.88 14.18
C ILE A 239 24.17 1.44 13.36
N ASP A 240 25.01 0.55 12.80
CA ASP A 240 26.16 0.97 11.99
C ASP A 240 25.70 1.85 10.81
N PRO A 241 26.25 3.06 10.63
CA PRO A 241 25.86 3.98 9.55
C PRO A 241 26.04 3.43 8.13
N ARG A 242 26.82 2.36 7.97
CA ARG A 242 27.00 1.65 6.69
C ARG A 242 25.80 0.77 6.32
N VAL A 243 24.88 0.53 7.25
CA VAL A 243 23.59 -0.11 7.01
C VAL A 243 22.56 0.97 6.76
N LYS A 244 22.03 1.02 5.55
CA LYS A 244 20.91 1.91 5.21
C LYS A 244 19.59 1.23 5.50
N ILE A 245 18.71 1.89 6.22
CA ILE A 245 17.39 1.42 6.55
C ILE A 245 16.38 2.27 5.79
N ALA A 246 15.46 1.61 5.11
CA ALA A 246 14.36 2.24 4.40
C ALA A 246 13.04 1.58 4.80
N PHE A 247 12.03 2.39 5.06
CA PHE A 247 10.66 1.92 5.21
C PHE A 247 10.05 1.75 3.82
N LYS A 248 9.52 0.56 3.55
CA LYS A 248 8.82 0.22 2.30
C LYS A 248 7.42 -0.32 2.61
N GLY A 249 6.76 -0.87 1.61
CA GLY A 249 5.42 -1.38 1.72
C GLY A 249 4.37 -0.26 1.67
N GLU A 250 3.33 -0.37 2.49
CA GLU A 250 2.21 0.58 2.50
C GLU A 250 2.65 2.03 2.69
N ASN A 251 3.59 2.28 3.60
CA ASN A 251 4.10 3.63 3.87
C ASN A 251 4.80 4.26 2.64
N GLU A 252 5.62 3.49 1.91
CA GLU A 252 6.27 3.99 0.69
C GLU A 252 5.25 4.34 -0.38
N GLU A 253 4.26 3.48 -0.61
CA GLU A 253 3.22 3.70 -1.60
C GLU A 253 2.31 4.88 -1.21
N GLN A 254 1.97 5.02 0.06
CA GLN A 254 1.25 6.19 0.57
C GLN A 254 2.04 7.48 0.37
N ASN A 255 3.34 7.51 0.67
CA ASN A 255 4.20 8.68 0.47
C ASN A 255 4.33 9.05 -1.00
N LYS A 256 4.48 8.07 -1.90
CA LYS A 256 4.47 8.30 -3.36
C LYS A 256 3.14 8.88 -3.83
N ALA A 257 2.03 8.29 -3.37
CA ALA A 257 0.69 8.77 -3.70
C ALA A 257 0.46 10.18 -3.17
N GLN A 258 0.87 10.49 -1.95
CA GLN A 258 0.78 11.84 -1.36
C GLN A 258 1.58 12.86 -2.17
N ALA A 259 2.83 12.55 -2.50
CA ALA A 259 3.67 13.43 -3.29
C ALA A 259 3.09 13.67 -4.70
N PHE A 260 2.50 12.65 -5.31
CA PHE A 260 1.80 12.76 -6.58
C PHE A 260 0.55 13.64 -6.45
N LEU A 261 -0.31 13.39 -5.46
CA LEU A 261 -1.57 14.11 -5.28
C LEU A 261 -1.35 15.58 -4.94
N VAL A 262 -0.35 15.91 -4.11
CA VAL A 262 0.01 17.30 -3.81
C VAL A 262 0.45 18.04 -5.09
N ARG A 263 1.29 17.42 -5.93
CA ARG A 263 1.70 17.99 -7.21
C ARG A 263 0.51 18.14 -8.17
N ALA A 264 -0.30 17.11 -8.29
CA ALA A 264 -1.49 17.11 -9.15
C ALA A 264 -2.48 18.21 -8.71
N PHE A 265 -2.72 18.35 -7.41
CA PHE A 265 -3.58 19.41 -6.87
C PHE A 265 -3.01 20.81 -7.13
N ALA A 266 -1.71 21.03 -6.94
CA ALA A 266 -1.05 22.28 -7.24
C ALA A 266 -1.15 22.65 -8.72
N VAL A 267 -0.92 21.68 -9.61
CA VAL A 267 -1.05 21.87 -11.08
C VAL A 267 -2.51 22.16 -11.44
N ALA A 268 -3.47 21.44 -10.86
CA ALA A 268 -4.89 21.70 -11.07
C ALA A 268 -5.30 23.11 -10.63
N LEU A 269 -4.87 23.56 -9.44
CA LEU A 269 -5.11 24.92 -8.97
C LEU A 269 -4.47 25.97 -9.88
N PHE A 270 -3.26 25.71 -10.38
CA PHE A 270 -2.58 26.62 -11.29
C PHE A 270 -3.32 26.74 -12.64
N ILE A 271 -3.73 25.63 -13.23
CA ILE A 271 -4.52 25.63 -14.48
C ILE A 271 -5.86 26.33 -14.25
N MET A 272 -6.55 26.03 -13.16
CA MET A 272 -7.79 26.70 -12.79
C MET A 272 -7.57 28.22 -12.63
N ALA A 273 -6.48 28.64 -12.00
CA ALA A 273 -6.14 30.06 -11.87
C ALA A 273 -6.03 30.75 -13.24
N ILE A 274 -5.31 30.14 -14.18
CA ILE A 274 -5.15 30.69 -15.54
C ILE A 274 -6.51 30.81 -16.23
N ILE A 275 -7.31 29.74 -16.21
CA ILE A 275 -8.64 29.72 -16.84
C ILE A 275 -9.52 30.80 -16.22
N LEU A 276 -9.56 30.93 -14.90
CA LEU A 276 -10.39 31.89 -14.18
C LEU A 276 -9.95 33.32 -14.44
N VAL A 277 -8.64 33.60 -14.46
CA VAL A 277 -8.14 34.96 -14.78
C VAL A 277 -8.47 35.29 -16.23
N THR A 278 -8.35 34.38 -17.16
CA THR A 278 -8.70 34.57 -18.57
C THR A 278 -10.20 34.80 -18.73
N GLN A 279 -11.05 34.02 -18.04
CA GLN A 279 -12.50 34.09 -18.15
C GLN A 279 -13.06 35.41 -17.56
N PHE A 280 -12.57 35.79 -16.39
CA PHE A 280 -13.12 36.97 -15.66
C PHE A 280 -12.35 38.27 -15.88
N ASN A 281 -11.17 38.18 -16.55
CA ASN A 281 -10.25 39.29 -16.67
C ASN A 281 -10.01 40.02 -15.32
N SER A 282 -9.96 39.27 -14.23
CA SER A 282 -9.90 39.76 -12.85
C SER A 282 -9.15 38.81 -11.92
N PHE A 283 -7.99 39.22 -11.44
CA PHE A 283 -7.23 38.47 -10.45
C PHE A 283 -7.99 38.28 -9.13
N TYR A 284 -8.79 39.31 -8.74
CA TYR A 284 -9.57 39.23 -7.49
C TYR A 284 -10.64 38.13 -7.57
N SER A 285 -11.37 38.05 -8.68
CA SER A 285 -12.42 37.04 -8.86
C SER A 285 -11.81 35.62 -8.89
N ALA A 286 -10.70 35.45 -9.58
CA ALA A 286 -9.97 34.18 -9.59
C ALA A 286 -9.47 33.79 -8.18
N PHE A 287 -8.87 34.75 -7.45
CA PHE A 287 -8.37 34.49 -6.09
C PHE A 287 -9.53 34.13 -5.14
N LEU A 288 -10.67 34.80 -5.24
CA LEU A 288 -11.85 34.52 -4.41
C LEU A 288 -12.37 33.08 -4.64
N ILE A 289 -12.44 32.64 -5.91
CA ILE A 289 -12.88 31.30 -6.25
C ILE A 289 -11.90 30.25 -5.71
N LEU A 290 -10.60 30.46 -5.91
CA LEU A 290 -9.58 29.52 -5.42
C LEU A 290 -9.53 29.45 -3.89
N THR A 291 -9.76 30.58 -3.21
CA THR A 291 -9.87 30.59 -1.74
C THR A 291 -11.07 29.75 -1.27
N ALA A 292 -12.21 29.81 -1.97
CA ALA A 292 -13.36 28.97 -1.64
C ALA A 292 -13.06 27.47 -1.83
N VAL A 293 -12.25 27.10 -2.83
CA VAL A 293 -11.78 25.73 -3.03
C VAL A 293 -10.93 25.26 -1.85
N ILE A 294 -9.95 26.07 -1.43
CA ILE A 294 -9.12 25.73 -0.27
C ILE A 294 -9.97 25.61 0.99
N MET A 295 -10.89 26.56 1.23
CA MET A 295 -11.77 26.50 2.40
C MET A 295 -12.75 25.32 2.36
N SER A 296 -13.11 24.79 1.19
CA SER A 296 -13.99 23.62 1.10
C SER A 296 -13.36 22.35 1.70
N THR A 297 -12.03 22.28 1.80
CA THR A 297 -11.33 21.17 2.46
C THR A 297 -11.66 21.08 3.96
N ILE A 298 -12.01 22.20 4.59
CA ILE A 298 -12.50 22.20 5.99
C ILE A 298 -13.74 21.33 6.10
N GLY A 299 -14.67 21.45 5.14
CA GLY A 299 -15.87 20.61 5.08
C GLY A 299 -15.53 19.12 4.94
N VAL A 300 -14.51 18.79 4.17
CA VAL A 300 -14.02 17.41 4.03
C VAL A 300 -13.58 16.86 5.39
N PHE A 301 -12.73 17.59 6.11
CA PHE A 301 -12.24 17.13 7.42
C PHE A 301 -13.35 17.05 8.47
N ILE A 302 -14.30 17.99 8.46
CA ILE A 302 -15.49 17.91 9.33
C ILE A 302 -16.29 16.63 9.00
N GLY A 303 -16.48 16.32 7.72
CA GLY A 303 -17.20 15.12 7.29
C GLY A 303 -16.53 13.84 7.75
N LEU A 304 -15.21 13.73 7.58
CA LEU A 304 -14.43 12.57 8.05
C LEU A 304 -14.49 12.42 9.57
N LEU A 305 -14.42 13.53 10.31
CA LEU A 305 -14.53 13.53 11.76
C LEU A 305 -15.91 13.06 12.23
N LEU A 306 -16.99 13.56 11.61
CA LEU A 306 -18.36 13.18 11.95
C LEU A 306 -18.69 11.71 11.62
N THR A 307 -18.04 11.17 10.59
CA THR A 307 -18.23 9.77 10.15
C THR A 307 -17.20 8.82 10.73
N GLU A 308 -16.31 9.31 11.61
CA GLU A 308 -15.23 8.55 12.25
C GLU A 308 -14.35 7.78 11.24
N GLN A 309 -14.11 8.40 10.08
CA GLN A 309 -13.28 7.82 9.03
C GLN A 309 -11.88 8.44 9.05
N PRO A 310 -10.81 7.60 8.97
CA PRO A 310 -9.46 8.14 8.77
C PRO A 310 -9.34 8.80 7.40
N PHE A 311 -8.45 9.77 7.26
CA PHE A 311 -8.15 10.37 5.97
C PHE A 311 -7.28 9.41 5.14
N GLY A 312 -7.89 8.73 4.18
CA GLY A 312 -7.15 7.93 3.20
C GLY A 312 -6.51 8.83 2.15
N ILE A 313 -5.19 8.78 2.02
CA ILE A 313 -4.42 9.66 1.13
C ILE A 313 -4.93 9.55 -0.31
N VAL A 314 -5.10 8.34 -0.83
CA VAL A 314 -5.52 8.13 -2.22
C VAL A 314 -6.97 8.54 -2.44
N MET A 315 -7.92 7.91 -1.75
CA MET A 315 -9.34 8.14 -2.00
C MET A 315 -9.82 9.50 -1.47
N GLY A 316 -9.34 9.92 -0.30
CA GLY A 316 -9.61 11.25 0.24
C GLY A 316 -8.99 12.35 -0.61
N GLY A 317 -7.75 12.17 -1.08
CA GLY A 317 -7.07 13.13 -1.95
C GLY A 317 -7.73 13.29 -3.31
N ILE A 318 -8.15 12.20 -3.96
CA ILE A 318 -8.93 12.24 -5.20
C ILE A 318 -10.27 12.96 -4.95
N GLY A 319 -10.91 12.70 -3.81
CA GLY A 319 -12.14 13.37 -3.40
C GLY A 319 -11.98 14.90 -3.28
N VAL A 320 -10.89 15.37 -2.70
CA VAL A 320 -10.56 16.80 -2.61
C VAL A 320 -10.35 17.43 -3.98
N ILE A 321 -9.64 16.73 -4.89
CA ILE A 321 -9.41 17.24 -6.25
C ILE A 321 -10.73 17.30 -7.04
N ALA A 322 -11.57 16.28 -6.96
CA ALA A 322 -12.88 16.26 -7.59
C ALA A 322 -13.79 17.36 -7.04
N LEU A 323 -13.81 17.56 -5.71
CA LEU A 323 -14.55 18.63 -5.04
C LEU A 323 -14.13 20.00 -5.55
N ALA A 324 -12.83 20.23 -5.77
CA ALA A 324 -12.32 21.50 -6.28
C ALA A 324 -13.01 21.92 -7.59
N GLY A 325 -13.17 21.00 -8.54
CA GLY A 325 -13.87 21.24 -9.80
C GLY A 325 -15.35 21.62 -9.60
N ILE A 326 -16.05 20.96 -8.68
CA ILE A 326 -17.48 21.24 -8.39
C ILE A 326 -17.64 22.61 -7.73
N VAL A 327 -16.78 22.93 -6.76
CA VAL A 327 -16.82 24.21 -6.03
C VAL A 327 -16.51 25.40 -6.95
N VAL A 328 -15.52 25.23 -7.84
CA VAL A 328 -15.19 26.25 -8.86
C VAL A 328 -16.38 26.55 -9.75
N ASN A 329 -17.07 25.50 -10.25
CA ASN A 329 -18.23 25.67 -11.11
C ASN A 329 -19.35 26.49 -10.44
N ASN A 330 -19.68 26.20 -9.19
CA ASN A 330 -20.71 26.95 -8.44
C ASN A 330 -20.34 28.41 -8.27
N ASN A 331 -19.08 28.71 -7.98
CA ASN A 331 -18.59 30.08 -7.81
C ASN A 331 -18.49 30.88 -9.13
N ILE A 332 -18.10 30.19 -10.24
CA ILE A 332 -18.08 30.80 -11.58
C ILE A 332 -19.45 31.38 -11.92
N VAL A 333 -20.49 30.53 -11.78
CA VAL A 333 -21.87 30.90 -12.13
C VAL A 333 -22.37 32.08 -11.28
N LEU A 334 -21.98 32.13 -10.01
CA LEU A 334 -22.37 33.24 -9.13
C LEU A 334 -21.65 34.54 -9.52
N ILE A 335 -20.35 34.52 -9.73
CA ILE A 335 -19.56 35.73 -10.06
C ILE A 335 -19.90 36.24 -11.46
N ASP A 336 -20.09 35.37 -12.46
CA ASP A 336 -20.53 35.76 -13.79
C ASP A 336 -21.85 36.50 -13.75
N THR A 337 -22.82 36.03 -12.97
CA THR A 337 -24.10 36.71 -12.78
C THR A 337 -23.94 38.08 -12.11
N TYR A 338 -23.07 38.16 -11.10
CA TYR A 338 -22.76 39.42 -10.45
C TYR A 338 -22.15 40.41 -11.43
N ASP A 339 -21.15 40.04 -12.20
CA ASP A 339 -20.48 40.92 -13.16
C ASP A 339 -21.45 41.38 -14.25
N ARG A 340 -22.37 40.53 -14.71
CA ARG A 340 -23.43 40.88 -15.66
C ARG A 340 -24.41 41.89 -15.05
N LEU A 341 -24.93 41.66 -13.86
CA LEU A 341 -25.85 42.55 -13.18
C LEU A 341 -25.22 43.92 -12.89
N VAL A 342 -23.93 43.95 -12.53
CA VAL A 342 -23.19 45.21 -12.34
C VAL A 342 -23.07 45.98 -13.66
N GLN A 343 -22.89 45.33 -14.78
CA GLN A 343 -22.85 46.00 -16.09
C GLN A 343 -24.22 46.55 -16.49
N GLU A 344 -25.29 45.78 -16.30
CA GLU A 344 -26.66 46.22 -16.59
C GLU A 344 -27.12 47.37 -15.66
N THR A 345 -26.69 47.37 -14.39
CA THR A 345 -27.15 48.34 -13.38
C THR A 345 -26.28 49.60 -13.33
N LYS A 346 -25.21 49.71 -14.15
CA LYS A 346 -24.33 50.92 -14.18
C LYS A 346 -25.07 52.24 -14.34
N ALA A 347 -26.31 52.23 -14.78
CA ALA A 347 -27.10 53.41 -15.01
C ALA A 347 -27.96 53.87 -13.79
N ALA A 348 -28.28 53.00 -12.80
CA ALA A 348 -29.26 53.38 -11.76
C ALA A 348 -29.21 52.60 -10.42
N GLY A 349 -28.27 51.70 -10.17
CA GLY A 349 -28.31 50.83 -8.97
C GLY A 349 -27.03 50.83 -8.13
N SER A 350 -27.17 50.49 -6.83
CA SER A 350 -26.02 50.33 -5.94
C SER A 350 -25.39 48.94 -6.12
N ALA A 351 -24.08 48.80 -5.88
CA ALA A 351 -23.38 47.51 -5.88
C ALA A 351 -24.03 46.48 -4.92
N ARG A 352 -24.67 46.99 -3.86
CA ARG A 352 -25.43 46.18 -2.90
C ARG A 352 -26.64 45.51 -3.56
N ASP A 353 -27.40 46.26 -4.37
CA ASP A 353 -28.56 45.71 -5.07
C ASP A 353 -28.19 44.65 -6.09
N ALA A 354 -27.07 44.82 -6.81
CA ALA A 354 -26.55 43.83 -7.71
C ALA A 354 -26.18 42.52 -6.98
N ILE A 355 -25.54 42.62 -5.81
CA ILE A 355 -25.17 41.44 -4.98
C ILE A 355 -26.41 40.72 -4.46
N LEU A 356 -27.40 41.48 -3.92
CA LEU A 356 -28.63 40.88 -3.42
C LEU A 356 -29.43 40.16 -4.53
N ARG A 357 -29.53 40.79 -5.72
CA ARG A 357 -30.18 40.18 -6.89
C ARG A 357 -29.43 38.92 -7.37
N THR A 358 -28.09 38.95 -7.40
CA THR A 358 -27.25 37.77 -7.72
C THR A 358 -27.56 36.63 -6.76
N GLY A 359 -27.54 36.90 -5.46
CA GLY A 359 -27.87 35.92 -4.44
C GLY A 359 -29.26 35.32 -4.64
N ALA A 360 -30.28 36.18 -4.83
CA ALA A 360 -31.65 35.72 -5.03
C ALA A 360 -31.83 34.87 -6.30
N GLN A 361 -31.21 35.27 -7.41
CA GLN A 361 -31.30 34.53 -8.69
C GLN A 361 -30.55 33.20 -8.65
N ARG A 362 -29.41 33.12 -7.96
CA ARG A 362 -28.51 31.95 -7.95
C ARG A 362 -28.72 31.03 -6.76
N LEU A 363 -29.43 31.42 -5.73
CA LEU A 363 -29.72 30.60 -4.57
C LEU A 363 -30.34 29.25 -4.97
N ARG A 364 -31.41 29.26 -5.75
CA ARG A 364 -32.12 28.04 -6.16
C ARG A 364 -31.27 27.14 -7.04
N PRO A 365 -30.62 27.59 -8.13
CA PRO A 365 -29.75 26.72 -8.95
C PRO A 365 -28.60 26.11 -8.16
N VAL A 366 -27.88 26.89 -7.34
CA VAL A 366 -26.74 26.40 -6.56
C VAL A 366 -27.17 25.41 -5.50
N LEU A 367 -28.26 25.64 -4.79
CA LEU A 367 -28.80 24.65 -3.84
C LEU A 367 -29.26 23.38 -4.53
N LEU A 368 -29.93 23.51 -5.68
CA LEU A 368 -30.43 22.34 -6.40
C LEU A 368 -29.27 21.44 -6.87
N THR A 369 -28.24 22.01 -7.48
CA THR A 369 -27.07 21.23 -7.93
C THR A 369 -26.36 20.57 -6.77
N SER A 370 -26.17 21.28 -5.65
CA SER A 370 -25.50 20.70 -4.48
C SER A 370 -26.33 19.60 -3.83
N VAL A 371 -27.64 19.81 -3.64
CA VAL A 371 -28.54 18.82 -3.04
C VAL A 371 -28.63 17.56 -3.92
N THR A 372 -28.78 17.71 -5.23
CA THR A 372 -28.86 16.57 -6.14
C THR A 372 -27.56 15.74 -6.15
N THR A 373 -26.41 16.39 -6.13
CA THR A 373 -25.10 15.73 -6.03
C THR A 373 -24.93 15.00 -4.69
N ILE A 374 -25.30 15.67 -3.58
CA ILE A 374 -25.23 15.07 -2.24
C ILE A 374 -26.16 13.85 -2.15
N LEU A 375 -27.40 13.96 -2.60
CA LEU A 375 -28.35 12.83 -2.61
C LEU A 375 -27.89 11.68 -3.49
N GLY A 376 -27.26 11.97 -4.63
CA GLY A 376 -26.70 10.96 -5.52
C GLY A 376 -25.54 10.19 -4.89
N LEU A 377 -24.74 10.83 -4.06
CA LEU A 377 -23.58 10.20 -3.38
C LEU A 377 -23.92 9.65 -1.99
N LEU A 378 -25.07 10.03 -1.42
CA LEU A 378 -25.47 9.63 -0.06
C LEU A 378 -25.50 8.10 0.15
N PRO A 379 -26.00 7.28 -0.79
CA PRO A 379 -25.93 5.82 -0.64
C PRO A 379 -24.50 5.32 -0.46
N MET A 380 -23.53 5.88 -1.18
CA MET A 380 -22.11 5.49 -1.05
C MET A 380 -21.52 5.92 0.31
N VAL A 381 -21.89 7.10 0.82
CA VAL A 381 -21.46 7.55 2.16
C VAL A 381 -21.99 6.62 3.24
N LEU A 382 -23.22 6.15 3.10
CA LEU A 382 -23.88 5.20 4.01
C LEU A 382 -23.41 3.75 3.81
N GLY A 383 -22.58 3.48 2.79
CA GLY A 383 -22.12 2.14 2.45
C GLY A 383 -23.24 1.24 1.92
N MET A 384 -24.29 1.85 1.32
CA MET A 384 -25.39 1.12 0.71
C MET A 384 -25.00 0.62 -0.69
N ASN A 385 -25.24 -0.63 -0.94
CA ASN A 385 -25.18 -1.23 -2.27
C ASN A 385 -26.57 -1.64 -2.71
N ILE A 386 -26.98 -1.18 -3.89
CA ILE A 386 -28.29 -1.48 -4.49
C ILE A 386 -28.02 -2.35 -5.72
N ASP A 387 -28.40 -3.62 -5.64
CA ASP A 387 -28.35 -4.55 -6.75
C ASP A 387 -29.70 -4.49 -7.49
N PHE A 388 -29.66 -3.93 -8.70
CA PHE A 388 -30.88 -3.79 -9.51
C PHE A 388 -31.35 -5.11 -10.13
N PHE A 389 -30.47 -6.11 -10.23
CA PHE A 389 -30.84 -7.43 -10.78
C PHE A 389 -31.55 -8.28 -9.73
N THR A 390 -30.96 -8.37 -8.55
CA THR A 390 -31.58 -9.14 -7.44
C THR A 390 -32.57 -8.31 -6.64
N ARG A 391 -32.65 -6.99 -6.88
CA ARG A 391 -33.50 -6.03 -6.15
C ARG A 391 -33.22 -6.00 -4.65
N GLU A 392 -32.00 -6.30 -4.28
CA GLU A 392 -31.57 -6.30 -2.90
C GLU A 392 -30.82 -5.02 -2.53
N VAL A 393 -31.06 -4.55 -1.32
CA VAL A 393 -30.29 -3.45 -0.71
C VAL A 393 -29.45 -4.04 0.39
N SER A 394 -28.14 -3.91 0.29
CA SER A 394 -27.19 -4.38 1.28
C SER A 394 -26.35 -3.23 1.84
N LEU A 395 -25.99 -3.32 3.12
CA LEU A 395 -25.17 -2.34 3.81
C LEU A 395 -23.77 -2.92 4.09
N GLY A 396 -22.72 -2.13 3.81
CA GLY A 396 -21.35 -2.52 4.13
C GLY A 396 -20.73 -3.55 3.19
N ALA A 397 -21.22 -3.64 1.94
CA ALA A 397 -20.62 -4.49 0.91
C ALA A 397 -19.13 -4.13 0.72
N PRO A 398 -18.22 -5.11 0.53
CA PRO A 398 -16.80 -4.86 0.34
C PRO A 398 -16.49 -3.86 -0.78
N SER A 399 -17.25 -3.92 -1.88
CA SER A 399 -17.11 -3.01 -3.02
C SER A 399 -17.41 -1.54 -2.69
N THR A 400 -18.30 -1.27 -1.72
CA THR A 400 -18.66 0.11 -1.34
C THR A 400 -17.67 0.75 -0.38
N GLN A 401 -16.91 -0.04 0.38
CA GLN A 401 -15.97 0.46 1.39
C GLN A 401 -14.87 1.33 0.76
N TRP A 402 -14.39 0.98 -0.43
CA TRP A 402 -13.39 1.74 -1.17
C TRP A 402 -13.83 3.17 -1.51
N TRP A 403 -15.07 3.33 -1.95
CA TRP A 403 -15.60 4.61 -2.42
C TRP A 403 -16.14 5.48 -1.30
N ARG A 404 -16.28 4.94 -0.10
CA ARG A 404 -16.90 5.63 1.03
C ARG A 404 -16.16 6.90 1.42
N GLN A 405 -14.84 6.87 1.50
CA GLN A 405 -14.03 8.04 1.84
C GLN A 405 -14.13 9.15 0.78
N LEU A 406 -14.05 8.78 -0.50
CA LEU A 406 -14.20 9.71 -1.62
C LEU A 406 -15.57 10.39 -1.58
N SER A 407 -16.64 9.60 -1.41
CA SER A 407 -18.01 10.12 -1.38
C SER A 407 -18.22 11.01 -0.17
N THR A 408 -17.72 10.65 1.01
CA THR A 408 -17.76 11.46 2.23
C THR A 408 -17.06 12.80 2.01
N ALA A 409 -15.86 12.79 1.42
CA ALA A 409 -15.13 14.02 1.11
C ALA A 409 -15.93 14.95 0.21
N ILE A 410 -16.53 14.41 -0.86
CA ILE A 410 -17.33 15.24 -1.79
C ILE A 410 -18.61 15.75 -1.12
N VAL A 411 -19.37 14.90 -0.43
CA VAL A 411 -20.67 15.26 0.17
C VAL A 411 -20.51 16.35 1.21
N PHE A 412 -19.64 16.17 2.19
CA PHE A 412 -19.44 17.14 3.26
C PHE A 412 -18.69 18.38 2.77
N GLY A 413 -17.69 18.21 1.91
CA GLY A 413 -16.98 19.32 1.31
C GLY A 413 -17.89 20.20 0.45
N LEU A 414 -18.76 19.60 -0.38
CA LEU A 414 -19.73 20.33 -1.20
C LEU A 414 -20.80 21.01 -0.34
N GLY A 415 -21.31 20.33 0.68
CA GLY A 415 -22.27 20.94 1.62
C GLY A 415 -21.70 22.21 2.26
N PHE A 416 -20.48 22.12 2.80
CA PHE A 416 -19.79 23.26 3.38
C PHE A 416 -19.46 24.35 2.35
N ALA A 417 -18.95 23.96 1.17
CA ALA A 417 -18.65 24.88 0.08
C ALA A 417 -19.89 25.62 -0.43
N THR A 418 -21.06 24.99 -0.41
CA THR A 418 -22.32 25.62 -0.80
C THR A 418 -22.67 26.76 0.13
N VAL A 419 -22.50 26.58 1.44
CA VAL A 419 -22.69 27.66 2.43
C VAL A 419 -21.65 28.77 2.20
N LEU A 420 -20.39 28.42 1.96
CA LEU A 420 -19.36 29.42 1.64
C LEU A 420 -19.69 30.21 0.38
N THR A 421 -20.12 29.57 -0.69
CA THR A 421 -20.48 30.21 -1.96
C THR A 421 -21.64 31.17 -1.78
N LEU A 422 -22.65 30.83 -0.98
CA LEU A 422 -23.85 31.64 -0.80
C LEU A 422 -23.66 32.77 0.20
N VAL A 423 -22.74 32.68 1.15
CA VAL A 423 -22.53 33.64 2.22
C VAL A 423 -21.22 34.40 2.03
N VAL A 424 -20.09 33.68 1.93
CA VAL A 424 -18.75 34.28 1.92
C VAL A 424 -18.46 35.00 0.59
N THR A 425 -18.81 34.36 -0.54
CA THR A 425 -18.54 34.96 -1.86
C THR A 425 -19.28 36.29 -2.07
N PRO A 426 -20.59 36.43 -1.80
CA PRO A 426 -21.28 37.69 -1.86
C PRO A 426 -20.73 38.76 -0.88
N SER A 427 -20.37 38.30 0.34
CA SER A 427 -19.78 39.19 1.35
C SER A 427 -18.43 39.75 0.91
N ALA A 428 -17.58 38.93 0.31
CA ALA A 428 -16.28 39.32 -0.24
C ALA A 428 -16.43 40.30 -1.42
N LEU A 429 -17.44 40.09 -2.29
CA LEU A 429 -17.76 41.02 -3.38
C LEU A 429 -18.21 42.36 -2.82
N MET A 430 -18.99 42.37 -1.71
CA MET A 430 -19.41 43.63 -1.04
C MET A 430 -18.19 44.35 -0.43
N VAL A 431 -17.26 43.66 0.21
CA VAL A 431 -16.02 44.25 0.73
C VAL A 431 -15.25 44.93 -0.39
N ARG A 432 -15.10 44.23 -1.56
CA ARG A 432 -14.45 44.82 -2.75
C ARG A 432 -15.14 46.14 -3.19
N ALA A 433 -16.47 46.15 -3.26
CA ALA A 433 -17.24 47.32 -3.66
C ALA A 433 -17.06 48.49 -2.68
N ASN A 434 -17.09 48.19 -1.38
CA ASN A 434 -16.92 49.20 -0.32
C ASN A 434 -15.49 49.78 -0.31
N VAL A 435 -14.48 48.95 -0.45
CA VAL A 435 -13.08 49.40 -0.55
C VAL A 435 -12.86 50.27 -1.77
N LYS A 436 -13.41 49.89 -2.92
CA LYS A 436 -13.34 50.73 -4.13
C LYS A 436 -14.01 52.10 -3.96
N ALA A 437 -15.19 52.12 -3.36
CA ALA A 437 -15.92 53.38 -3.05
C ALA A 437 -15.13 54.24 -2.05
N TRP A 438 -14.54 53.66 -1.02
CA TRP A 438 -13.72 54.38 -0.06
C TRP A 438 -12.45 54.97 -0.68
N LEU A 439 -11.74 54.21 -1.54
CA LEU A 439 -10.58 54.72 -2.27
C LEU A 439 -10.93 55.86 -3.22
N GLN A 440 -12.10 55.83 -3.88
CA GLN A 440 -12.57 56.87 -4.75
C GLN A 440 -12.90 58.17 -3.97
N ARG A 441 -13.56 58.04 -2.80
CA ARG A 441 -13.82 59.17 -1.90
C ARG A 441 -12.53 59.79 -1.39
N ARG A 442 -11.51 59.00 -1.05
CA ARG A 442 -10.20 59.51 -0.61
C ARG A 442 -9.46 60.30 -1.72
N LYS A 443 -9.51 59.77 -2.96
CA LYS A 443 -8.91 60.48 -4.11
C LYS A 443 -9.63 61.79 -4.39
N ALA A 444 -10.95 61.82 -4.31
CA ALA A 444 -11.73 63.06 -4.50
C ALA A 444 -11.46 64.11 -3.39
N ALA A 445 -11.26 63.67 -2.13
CA ALA A 445 -10.93 64.57 -1.01
C ALA A 445 -9.44 65.04 -1.01
N GLY A 446 -8.55 64.41 -1.75
CA GLY A 446 -7.15 64.82 -1.86
C GLY A 446 -6.85 65.73 -3.08
N THR A 447 -7.85 65.95 -3.94
CA THR A 447 -7.79 66.84 -5.10
C THR A 447 -8.56 68.13 -4.91
N ALA A 448 -9.23 68.33 -3.78
CA ALA A 448 -9.85 69.56 -3.26
C ALA A 448 -8.94 70.20 -2.19
#